data_1a7e25792a6da2db0edbf3807dbd85bc
#
_entry.id   1a7e25792a6da2db0edbf3807dbd85bc
#
_cell.length_a   1.000
_cell.length_b   1.000
_cell.length_c   1.000
_cell.angle_alpha   90.00
_cell.angle_beta   90.00
_cell.angle_gamma   90.00
#
_symmetry.space_group_name_H-M   'P 1'
#
loop_
_entity.id
_entity.type
_entity.pdbx_description
1 polymer ?
#
loop_
_entity_poly.entity_id
_entity_poly.type
_entity_poly.pdbx_seq_one_letter_code
_entity_poly.pdbx_strand_id
1 'polypeptide(L)'
;KGATGENLLQLLECRLDNVVYRMGFGSTRAESRQLVSHKSICVNDVVVNIASYQIAEGDVVTVRGKSKEQLRIKSALELAATRSEIDWVSVDSSKMEGQFTRKPERADLPSEINESLIVELYSK
;
A
#
# COMPACT_ATOMS: atom_id res chain seq x y z
N LYS A 1 22.62 -4.48 11.32
CA LYS A 1 22.14 -5.45 10.37
C LYS A 1 20.93 -6.21 10.92
N GLY A 2 19.79 -5.98 10.35
CA GLY A 2 18.57 -6.61 10.78
C GLY A 2 18.44 -8.05 10.28
N ALA A 3 17.43 -8.76 10.75
CA ALA A 3 17.11 -10.07 10.25
C ALA A 3 16.66 -9.96 8.79
N THR A 4 17.09 -10.91 7.97
CA THR A 4 16.74 -10.92 6.55
C THR A 4 15.23 -10.90 6.33
N GLY A 5 14.49 -11.71 7.11
CA GLY A 5 13.04 -11.75 6.99
C GLY A 5 12.38 -10.42 7.31
N GLU A 6 12.88 -9.73 8.34
CA GLU A 6 12.34 -8.41 8.71
C GLU A 6 12.58 -7.39 7.61
N ASN A 7 13.78 -7.40 7.01
CA ASN A 7 14.09 -6.48 5.91
C ASN A 7 13.19 -6.72 4.71
N LEU A 8 12.93 -7.99 4.40
CA LEU A 8 12.06 -8.35 3.28
C LEU A 8 10.61 -7.94 3.56
N LEU A 9 10.15 -8.07 4.80
CA LEU A 9 8.82 -7.61 5.17
C LEU A 9 8.68 -6.10 4.97
N GLN A 10 9.70 -5.33 5.34
CA GLN A 10 9.69 -3.89 5.11
C GLN A 10 9.64 -3.57 3.62
N LEU A 11 10.41 -4.29 2.81
CA LEU A 11 10.39 -4.09 1.35
C LEU A 11 9.02 -4.40 0.77
N LEU A 12 8.37 -5.45 1.25
CA LEU A 12 7.02 -5.80 0.81
C LEU A 12 6.02 -4.71 1.19
N GLU A 13 6.10 -4.21 2.42
CA GLU A 13 5.15 -3.20 2.90
C GLU A 13 5.33 -1.86 2.21
N CYS A 14 6.52 -1.58 1.68
CA CYS A 14 6.79 -0.34 0.96
C CYS A 14 6.45 -0.42 -0.53
N ARG A 15 6.03 -1.59 -1.03
CA ARG A 15 5.60 -1.70 -2.43
C ARG A 15 4.35 -0.86 -2.65
N LEU A 16 4.29 -0.22 -3.81
CA LEU A 16 3.16 0.65 -4.13
C LEU A 16 1.83 -0.09 -4.06
N ASP A 17 1.75 -1.31 -4.61
CA ASP A 17 0.51 -2.08 -4.57
C ASP A 17 0.07 -2.36 -3.13
N ASN A 18 1.02 -2.65 -2.26
CA ASN A 18 0.71 -2.90 -0.86
C ASN A 18 0.30 -1.63 -0.12
N VAL A 19 0.97 -0.51 -0.41
CA VAL A 19 0.63 0.78 0.19
C VAL A 19 -0.78 1.20 -0.23
N VAL A 20 -1.13 1.02 -1.49
CA VAL A 20 -2.48 1.31 -2.01
C VAL A 20 -3.52 0.49 -1.24
N TYR A 21 -3.22 -0.79 -1.00
CA TYR A 21 -4.10 -1.64 -0.22
C TYR A 21 -4.22 -1.15 1.23
N ARG A 22 -3.10 -0.83 1.88
CA ARG A 22 -3.11 -0.36 3.26
C ARG A 22 -3.86 0.96 3.42
N MET A 23 -3.79 1.82 2.41
CA MET A 23 -4.52 3.08 2.41
C MET A 23 -6.02 2.91 2.16
N GLY A 24 -6.43 1.73 1.68
CA GLY A 24 -7.84 1.43 1.51
C GLY A 24 -8.40 1.72 0.13
N PHE A 25 -7.55 2.05 -0.85
CA PHE A 25 -8.03 2.32 -2.21
C PHE A 25 -8.44 1.05 -2.95
N GLY A 26 -7.89 -0.09 -2.55
CA GLY A 26 -8.30 -1.40 -3.07
C GLY A 26 -8.74 -2.28 -1.90
N SER A 27 -9.73 -3.13 -2.14
CA SER A 27 -10.26 -4.01 -1.09
C SER A 27 -9.40 -5.24 -0.87
N THR A 28 -8.56 -5.58 -1.85
CA THR A 28 -7.61 -6.70 -1.76
C THR A 28 -6.28 -6.25 -2.36
N ARG A 29 -5.21 -7.01 -2.10
CA ARG A 29 -3.92 -6.71 -2.71
C ARG A 29 -3.98 -6.89 -4.23
N ALA A 30 -4.73 -7.87 -4.72
CA ALA A 30 -4.89 -8.09 -6.15
C ALA A 30 -5.60 -6.90 -6.82
N GLU A 31 -6.64 -6.39 -6.18
CA GLU A 31 -7.35 -5.22 -6.71
C GLU A 31 -6.45 -3.99 -6.70
N SER A 32 -5.68 -3.81 -5.63
CA SER A 32 -4.76 -2.69 -5.50
C SER A 32 -3.68 -2.74 -6.57
N ARG A 33 -3.15 -3.94 -6.85
CA ARG A 33 -2.18 -4.12 -7.91
C ARG A 33 -2.76 -3.78 -9.28
N GLN A 34 -4.01 -4.14 -9.52
CA GLN A 34 -4.70 -3.80 -10.76
C GLN A 34 -4.86 -2.29 -10.90
N LEU A 35 -5.22 -1.59 -9.82
CA LEU A 35 -5.33 -0.13 -9.84
C LEU A 35 -4.00 0.51 -10.26
N VAL A 36 -2.90 0.01 -9.72
CA VAL A 36 -1.58 0.52 -10.07
C VAL A 36 -1.28 0.25 -11.54
N SER A 37 -1.44 -0.99 -12.00
CA SER A 37 -1.09 -1.37 -13.37
C SER A 37 -1.98 -0.68 -14.40
N HIS A 38 -3.19 -0.31 -14.03
CA HIS A 38 -4.12 0.40 -14.92
C HIS A 38 -3.96 1.92 -14.87
N LYS A 39 -2.87 2.41 -14.24
CA LYS A 39 -2.54 3.82 -14.20
C LYS A 39 -3.57 4.66 -13.44
N SER A 40 -4.20 4.07 -12.43
CA SER A 40 -5.18 4.78 -11.60
C SER A 40 -4.54 5.47 -10.40
N ILE A 41 -3.24 5.30 -10.19
CA ILE A 41 -2.55 5.75 -8.98
C ILE A 41 -1.41 6.69 -9.35
N CYS A 42 -1.27 7.78 -8.59
CA CYS A 42 -0.16 8.71 -8.69
C CYS A 42 0.67 8.68 -7.40
N VAL A 43 1.96 8.92 -7.54
CA VAL A 43 2.86 9.13 -6.41
C VAL A 43 3.48 10.51 -6.62
N ASN A 44 3.27 11.40 -5.64
CA ASN A 44 3.76 12.78 -5.72
C ASN A 44 3.35 13.44 -7.05
N ASP A 45 2.09 13.24 -7.42
CA ASP A 45 1.44 13.82 -8.62
C ASP A 45 1.94 13.25 -9.96
N VAL A 46 2.67 12.15 -9.93
CA VAL A 46 3.15 11.47 -11.15
C VAL A 46 2.52 10.09 -11.23
N VAL A 47 1.92 9.74 -12.37
CA VAL A 47 1.34 8.42 -12.57
C VAL A 47 2.42 7.37 -12.50
N VAL A 48 2.24 6.37 -11.64
CA VAL A 48 3.16 5.24 -11.50
C VAL A 48 2.37 3.96 -11.72
N ASN A 49 2.79 3.15 -12.68
CA ASN A 49 2.08 1.90 -13.00
C ASN A 49 2.87 0.64 -12.67
N ILE A 50 3.90 0.78 -11.84
CA ILE A 50 4.75 -0.34 -11.44
C ILE A 50 4.38 -0.74 -10.01
N ALA A 51 3.81 -1.95 -9.87
CA ALA A 51 3.31 -2.41 -8.57
C ALA A 51 4.43 -2.52 -7.52
N SER A 52 5.64 -2.84 -7.95
CA SER A 52 6.78 -3.01 -7.05
C SER A 52 7.52 -1.71 -6.74
N TYR A 53 7.05 -0.58 -7.26
CA TYR A 53 7.65 0.72 -6.96
C TYR A 53 7.76 0.90 -5.44
N GLN A 54 8.93 1.30 -4.96
CA GLN A 54 9.17 1.44 -3.52
C GLN A 54 8.77 2.84 -3.05
N ILE A 55 7.84 2.89 -2.11
CA ILE A 55 7.38 4.14 -1.52
C ILE A 55 8.33 4.53 -0.40
N ALA A 56 8.66 5.81 -0.32
CA ALA A 56 9.53 6.36 0.72
C ALA A 56 8.73 7.21 1.70
N GLU A 57 9.30 7.43 2.88
CA GLU A 57 8.67 8.29 3.88
C GLU A 57 8.39 9.67 3.28
N GLY A 58 7.18 10.15 3.51
CA GLY A 58 6.74 11.44 3.01
C GLY A 58 6.09 11.42 1.64
N ASP A 59 6.18 10.29 0.92
CA ASP A 59 5.54 10.18 -0.38
C ASP A 59 4.02 10.24 -0.23
N VAL A 60 3.37 10.94 -1.17
CA VAL A 60 1.92 11.10 -1.20
C VAL A 60 1.37 10.26 -2.35
N VAL A 61 0.45 9.36 -2.02
CA VAL A 61 -0.20 8.46 -2.98
C VAL A 61 -1.63 8.92 -3.17
N THR A 62 -2.03 9.14 -4.42
CA THR A 62 -3.38 9.62 -4.73
C THR A 62 -4.00 8.76 -5.80
N VAL A 63 -5.35 8.74 -5.82
CA VAL A 63 -6.10 8.16 -6.92
C VAL A 63 -6.13 9.20 -8.02
N ARG A 64 -5.78 8.78 -9.24
CA ARG A 64 -5.79 9.67 -10.41
C ARG A 64 -7.18 10.28 -10.61
N GLY A 65 -7.24 11.56 -10.99
CA GLY A 65 -8.49 12.30 -11.06
C GLY A 65 -9.62 11.56 -11.77
N LYS A 66 -9.35 11.04 -12.98
CA LYS A 66 -10.40 10.38 -13.75
C LYS A 66 -10.79 9.00 -13.19
N SER A 67 -10.02 8.47 -12.26
CA SER A 67 -10.34 7.18 -11.60
C SER A 67 -11.11 7.37 -10.31
N LYS A 68 -11.23 8.59 -9.80
CA LYS A 68 -11.85 8.84 -8.50
C LYS A 68 -13.33 8.47 -8.45
N GLU A 69 -13.99 8.41 -9.60
CA GLU A 69 -15.41 8.07 -9.67
C GLU A 69 -15.69 6.58 -9.65
N GLN A 70 -14.65 5.74 -9.67
CA GLN A 70 -14.85 4.29 -9.66
C GLN A 70 -15.50 3.84 -8.37
N LEU A 71 -16.62 3.15 -8.51
CA LEU A 71 -17.40 2.69 -7.38
C LEU A 71 -16.62 1.71 -6.51
N ARG A 72 -15.79 0.87 -7.13
CA ARG A 72 -14.99 -0.12 -6.39
C ARG A 72 -13.99 0.55 -5.44
N ILE A 73 -13.47 1.72 -5.80
CA ILE A 73 -12.53 2.45 -4.94
C ILE A 73 -13.30 3.06 -3.77
N LYS A 74 -14.46 3.64 -4.02
CA LYS A 74 -15.31 4.20 -2.96
C LYS A 74 -15.74 3.11 -1.98
N SER A 75 -16.12 1.94 -2.50
CA SER A 75 -16.52 0.81 -1.66
C SER A 75 -15.34 0.29 -0.82
N ALA A 76 -14.14 0.25 -1.42
CA ALA A 76 -12.95 -0.19 -0.71
C ALA A 76 -12.60 0.74 0.44
N LEU A 77 -12.74 2.05 0.24
CA LEU A 77 -12.49 3.04 1.30
C LEU A 77 -13.47 2.89 2.44
N GLU A 78 -14.75 2.62 2.14
CA GLU A 78 -15.75 2.37 3.17
C GLU A 78 -15.41 1.13 3.98
N LEU A 79 -14.98 0.07 3.31
CA LEU A 79 -14.57 -1.16 3.97
C LEU A 79 -13.34 -0.93 4.83
N ALA A 80 -12.38 -0.16 4.34
CA ALA A 80 -11.15 0.14 5.08
C ALA A 80 -11.44 0.91 6.35
N ALA A 81 -12.46 1.76 6.36
CA ALA A 81 -12.84 2.54 7.53
C ALA A 81 -13.28 1.65 8.70
N THR A 82 -13.67 0.41 8.43
CA THR A 82 -14.08 -0.53 9.48
C THR A 82 -12.90 -1.32 10.06
N ARG A 83 -11.71 -1.20 9.45
CA ARG A 83 -10.52 -1.90 9.91
C ARG A 83 -9.75 -1.07 10.92
N SER A 84 -8.80 -1.71 11.60
CA SER A 84 -7.95 -1.02 12.56
C SER A 84 -7.12 0.05 11.85
N GLU A 85 -6.90 1.15 12.53
CA GLU A 85 -6.09 2.22 12.00
C GLU A 85 -4.67 1.77 11.74
N ILE A 86 -4.07 2.26 10.65
CA ILE A 86 -2.71 1.95 10.26
C ILE A 86 -1.82 3.12 10.63
N ASP A 87 -0.82 2.88 11.49
CA ASP A 87 -0.01 3.96 12.06
C ASP A 87 0.98 4.58 11.09
N TRP A 88 1.38 3.85 10.05
CA TRP A 88 2.41 4.36 9.14
C TRP A 88 1.86 4.97 7.87
N VAL A 89 0.55 5.11 7.78
CA VAL A 89 -0.07 5.84 6.67
C VAL A 89 -1.12 6.79 7.23
N SER A 90 -1.33 7.91 6.55
CA SER A 90 -2.35 8.89 6.90
C SER A 90 -3.20 9.10 5.66
N VAL A 91 -4.52 8.87 5.76
CA VAL A 91 -5.40 8.88 4.59
C VAL A 91 -6.53 9.88 4.76
N ASP A 92 -6.75 10.69 3.71
CA ASP A 92 -7.93 11.54 3.60
C ASP A 92 -8.85 10.89 2.55
N SER A 93 -9.88 10.19 3.03
CA SER A 93 -10.79 9.45 2.14
C SER A 93 -11.55 10.36 1.20
N SER A 94 -11.88 11.56 1.63
CA SER A 94 -12.66 12.48 0.80
C SER A 94 -11.87 12.96 -0.41
N LYS A 95 -10.55 13.08 -0.27
CA LYS A 95 -9.66 13.48 -1.36
C LYS A 95 -9.07 12.28 -2.09
N MET A 96 -9.27 11.07 -1.56
CA MET A 96 -8.63 9.84 -2.07
C MET A 96 -7.12 10.02 -2.17
N GLU A 97 -6.54 10.47 -1.07
CA GLU A 97 -5.13 10.80 -0.96
C GLU A 97 -4.58 10.24 0.34
N GLY A 98 -3.37 9.70 0.29
CA GLY A 98 -2.73 9.18 1.49
C GLY A 98 -1.25 9.53 1.49
N GLN A 99 -0.68 9.66 2.69
CA GLN A 99 0.74 9.91 2.85
C GLN A 99 1.39 8.75 3.60
N PHE A 100 2.54 8.31 3.12
CA PHE A 100 3.34 7.28 3.77
C PHE A 100 4.21 7.96 4.82
N THR A 101 3.79 7.90 6.08
CA THR A 101 4.41 8.71 7.12
C THR A 101 5.73 8.15 7.66
N ARG A 102 5.86 6.82 7.67
CA ARG A 102 7.10 6.16 8.10
C ARG A 102 7.10 4.73 7.58
N LYS A 103 8.26 4.10 7.61
CA LYS A 103 8.33 2.68 7.26
C LYS A 103 7.78 1.86 8.44
N PRO A 104 6.99 0.81 8.16
CA PRO A 104 6.51 -0.05 9.22
C PRO A 104 7.67 -0.87 9.80
N GLU A 105 7.60 -1.13 11.10
CA GLU A 105 8.54 -2.01 11.77
C GLU A 105 7.88 -3.38 11.96
N ARG A 106 8.68 -4.40 12.32
CA ARG A 106 8.13 -5.75 12.52
C ARG A 106 6.98 -5.74 13.51
N ALA A 107 7.06 -4.90 14.54
CA ALA A 107 6.02 -4.81 15.57
C ALA A 107 4.68 -4.27 15.03
N ASP A 108 4.72 -3.53 13.92
CA ASP A 108 3.51 -2.99 13.29
C ASP A 108 2.77 -4.02 12.46
N LEU A 109 3.41 -5.15 12.16
CA LEU A 109 2.86 -6.15 11.25
C LEU A 109 2.25 -7.32 12.05
N PRO A 110 1.26 -8.04 11.45
CA PRO A 110 0.66 -9.16 12.15
C PRO A 110 1.69 -10.22 12.51
N SER A 111 1.59 -10.75 13.73
CA SER A 111 2.54 -11.74 14.22
C SER A 111 2.44 -13.08 13.47
N GLU A 112 1.32 -13.35 12.84
CA GLU A 112 1.12 -14.58 12.10
C GLU A 112 1.78 -14.58 10.72
N ILE A 113 2.39 -13.47 10.29
CA ILE A 113 3.12 -13.46 9.02
C ILE A 113 4.33 -14.38 9.13
N ASN A 114 4.43 -15.32 8.20
CA ASN A 114 5.54 -16.27 8.16
C ASN A 114 6.69 -15.69 7.36
N GLU A 115 7.73 -15.26 8.07
CA GLU A 115 8.87 -14.61 7.43
C GLU A 115 9.66 -15.56 6.54
N SER A 116 9.64 -16.86 6.85
CA SER A 116 10.30 -17.86 6.01
C SER A 116 9.68 -17.92 4.62
N LEU A 117 8.36 -17.84 4.54
CA LEU A 117 7.67 -17.82 3.24
C LEU A 117 8.02 -16.57 2.45
N ILE A 118 8.15 -15.43 3.13
CA ILE A 118 8.52 -14.18 2.48
C ILE A 118 9.92 -14.28 1.88
N VAL A 119 10.87 -14.83 2.65
CA VAL A 119 12.24 -15.03 2.16
C VAL A 119 12.24 -15.93 0.93
N GLU A 120 11.46 -17.01 0.95
CA GLU A 120 11.37 -17.91 -0.20
C GLU A 120 10.85 -17.21 -1.43
N LEU A 121 9.84 -16.36 -1.28
CA LEU A 121 9.27 -15.63 -2.41
C LEU A 121 10.31 -14.72 -3.06
N TYR A 122 11.11 -14.05 -2.26
CA TYR A 122 12.13 -13.16 -2.78
C TYR A 122 13.35 -13.89 -3.35
N SER A 123 13.54 -15.14 -2.95
CA SER A 123 14.67 -15.94 -3.43
C SER A 123 14.43 -16.58 -4.79
N LYS A 124 13.22 -16.56 -5.28
CA LYS A 124 12.87 -17.16 -6.58
C LYS A 124 13.12 -16.19 -7.76
#